data_0fc381f0033dc8c4cd051884da153dc9
#
_entry.id   0fc381f0033dc8c4cd051884da153dc9
#
_cell.length_a   1.000
_cell.length_b   1.000
_cell.length_c   1.000
_cell.angle_alpha   90.00
_cell.angle_beta   90.00
_cell.angle_gamma   90.00
#
_symmetry.space_group_name_H-M   'P 1'
#
loop_
_entity.id
_entity.type
_entity.pdbx_description
1 polymer ?
#
loop_
_entity_poly.entity_id
_entity_poly.type
_entity_poly.pdbx_seq_one_letter_code
_entity_poly.pdbx_strand_id
1 'polypeptide(L)'
;ECFVVLEEGADAKKVEEEIKTMPNYFSDYDTTVHFISQEELDRDHSKIPHGGFVLRSGCTGWEKENKHIIEYSLKLDSNPEFTSSVLVAYARAAYKLSKEGQSGCKTVFDIAPAYLSAKSGEELRASLL
;
A
#
# COMPACT_ATOMS: atom_id res chain seq x y z
N GLU A 1 -4.50 2.92 13.63
CA GLU A 1 -5.14 2.23 14.74
C GLU A 1 -4.79 0.76 14.73
N CYS A 2 -4.48 0.20 15.92
CA CYS A 2 -4.18 -1.22 16.12
C CYS A 2 -5.25 -1.82 17.04
N PHE A 3 -5.85 -2.93 16.64
CA PHE A 3 -6.80 -3.70 17.47
C PHE A 3 -6.10 -4.98 17.93
N VAL A 4 -5.94 -5.14 19.24
CA VAL A 4 -5.06 -6.15 19.84
C VAL A 4 -5.82 -6.96 20.87
N VAL A 5 -5.72 -8.28 20.79
CA VAL A 5 -6.15 -9.20 21.84
C VAL A 5 -4.93 -9.54 22.68
N LEU A 6 -5.01 -9.27 23.97
CA LEU A 6 -3.91 -9.61 24.88
C LEU A 6 -3.94 -11.08 25.26
N GLU A 7 -2.77 -11.69 25.33
CA GLU A 7 -2.63 -13.01 25.97
C GLU A 7 -2.84 -12.90 27.48
N GLU A 8 -3.26 -13.98 28.11
CA GLU A 8 -3.48 -14.03 29.54
C GLU A 8 -2.20 -13.68 30.31
N GLY A 9 -2.31 -12.68 31.20
CA GLY A 9 -1.17 -12.21 31.98
C GLY A 9 -0.25 -11.19 31.29
N ALA A 10 -0.54 -10.79 30.07
CA ALA A 10 0.24 -9.77 29.39
C ALA A 10 0.00 -8.36 29.99
N ASP A 11 1.06 -7.57 30.08
CA ASP A 11 0.97 -6.17 30.51
C ASP A 11 0.57 -5.27 29.34
N ALA A 12 -0.68 -4.78 29.37
CA ALA A 12 -1.25 -3.93 28.34
C ALA A 12 -0.41 -2.66 28.05
N LYS A 13 0.11 -2.02 29.10
CA LYS A 13 0.92 -0.81 28.94
C LYS A 13 2.24 -1.09 28.22
N LYS A 14 2.86 -2.21 28.58
CA LYS A 14 4.10 -2.64 27.94
C LYS A 14 3.87 -2.99 26.46
N VAL A 15 2.82 -3.73 26.17
CA VAL A 15 2.44 -4.09 24.78
C VAL A 15 2.13 -2.84 23.96
N GLU A 16 1.38 -1.88 24.50
CA GLU A 16 1.09 -0.63 23.83
C GLU A 16 2.38 0.13 23.50
N GLU A 17 3.29 0.27 24.46
CA GLU A 17 4.57 0.97 24.26
C GLU A 17 5.43 0.26 23.22
N GLU A 18 5.54 -1.05 23.26
CA GLU A 18 6.29 -1.84 22.28
C GLU A 18 5.75 -1.68 20.86
N ILE A 19 4.41 -1.62 20.70
CA ILE A 19 3.78 -1.36 19.40
C ILE A 19 4.12 0.05 18.93
N LYS A 20 3.85 1.06 19.74
CA LYS A 20 4.04 2.49 19.39
C LYS A 20 5.48 2.83 19.05
N THR A 21 6.43 2.17 19.67
CA THR A 21 7.88 2.41 19.47
C THR A 21 8.55 1.47 18.47
N MET A 22 7.78 0.58 17.83
CA MET A 22 8.32 -0.41 16.87
C MET A 22 9.02 0.28 15.70
N PRO A 23 10.36 0.11 15.57
CA PRO A 23 11.14 0.80 14.54
C PRO A 23 10.74 0.35 13.13
N ASN A 24 10.77 1.28 12.19
CA ASN A 24 10.44 1.06 10.77
C ASN A 24 9.00 0.59 10.52
N TYR A 25 8.14 0.62 11.53
CA TYR A 25 6.76 0.17 11.41
C TYR A 25 5.77 1.23 11.96
N PHE A 26 5.80 1.49 13.26
CA PHE A 26 4.86 2.39 13.92
C PHE A 26 5.51 3.64 14.53
N SER A 27 6.82 3.61 14.81
CA SER A 27 7.52 4.67 15.55
C SER A 27 7.41 6.07 14.91
N ASP A 28 7.20 6.14 13.60
CA ASP A 28 7.10 7.39 12.86
C ASP A 28 5.65 7.88 12.69
N TYR A 29 4.68 7.17 13.29
CA TYR A 29 3.25 7.45 13.15
C TYR A 29 2.61 7.73 14.50
N ASP A 30 1.55 8.54 14.47
CA ASP A 30 0.64 8.71 15.61
C ASP A 30 -0.27 7.47 15.69
N THR A 31 0.11 6.54 16.57
CA THR A 31 -0.50 5.21 16.67
C THR A 31 -1.38 5.10 17.90
N THR A 32 -2.64 4.71 17.71
CA THR A 32 -3.58 4.35 18.76
C THR A 32 -3.73 2.84 18.85
N VAL A 33 -3.65 2.30 20.06
CA VAL A 33 -3.81 0.87 20.33
C VAL A 33 -5.09 0.65 21.12
N HIS A 34 -5.97 -0.22 20.60
CA HIS A 34 -7.22 -0.64 21.23
C HIS A 34 -7.08 -2.09 21.68
N PHE A 35 -7.25 -2.34 22.97
CA PHE A 35 -7.31 -3.71 23.48
C PHE A 35 -8.76 -4.17 23.45
N ILE A 36 -9.01 -5.26 22.73
CA ILE A 36 -10.34 -5.81 22.49
C ILE A 36 -10.39 -7.31 22.82
N SER A 37 -11.59 -7.87 22.91
CA SER A 37 -11.76 -9.31 23.07
C SER A 37 -11.53 -10.08 21.77
N GLN A 38 -11.28 -11.41 21.87
CA GLN A 38 -11.19 -12.27 20.70
C GLN A 38 -12.51 -12.29 19.91
N GLU A 39 -13.65 -12.28 20.61
CA GLU A 39 -14.97 -12.24 19.97
C GLU A 39 -15.19 -10.96 19.15
N GLU A 40 -14.71 -9.83 19.65
CA GLU A 40 -14.79 -8.56 18.96
C GLU A 40 -13.84 -8.55 17.75
N LEU A 41 -12.62 -9.05 17.91
CA LEU A 41 -11.67 -9.18 16.81
C LEU A 41 -12.27 -10.04 15.68
N ASP A 42 -12.84 -11.20 16.01
CA ASP A 42 -13.40 -12.14 15.03
C ASP A 42 -14.63 -11.57 14.32
N ARG A 43 -15.47 -10.83 15.04
CA ARG A 43 -16.69 -10.22 14.50
C ARG A 43 -16.41 -9.02 13.62
N ASP A 44 -15.55 -8.10 14.06
CA ASP A 44 -15.44 -6.76 13.49
C ASP A 44 -14.13 -6.54 12.72
N HIS A 45 -13.07 -7.30 13.03
CA HIS A 45 -11.71 -7.06 12.51
C HIS A 45 -11.03 -8.29 11.89
N SER A 46 -11.74 -9.41 11.74
CA SER A 46 -11.20 -10.66 11.16
C SER A 46 -10.87 -10.55 9.66
N LYS A 47 -11.52 -9.65 8.95
CA LYS A 47 -11.14 -9.29 7.58
C LYS A 47 -9.86 -8.48 7.63
N ILE A 48 -9.06 -8.54 6.58
CA ILE A 48 -7.80 -7.79 6.45
C ILE A 48 -8.04 -6.60 5.50
N PRO A 49 -8.87 -5.60 5.88
CA PRO A 49 -9.04 -4.40 5.08
C PRO A 49 -7.77 -3.58 5.15
N HIS A 50 -7.46 -2.90 4.05
CA HIS A 50 -6.33 -2.01 3.98
C HIS A 50 -6.68 -0.78 3.16
N GLY A 51 -6.12 0.36 3.52
CA GLY A 51 -6.37 1.56 2.78
C GLY A 51 -5.76 2.79 3.40
N GLY A 52 -5.98 3.89 2.73
CA GLY A 52 -5.49 5.19 3.15
C GLY A 52 -5.53 6.18 2.00
N PHE A 53 -4.94 7.33 2.22
CA PHE A 53 -4.77 8.33 1.18
C PHE A 53 -3.44 9.05 1.35
N VAL A 54 -2.91 9.51 0.24
CA VAL A 54 -1.71 10.32 0.18
C VAL A 54 -2.08 11.67 -0.42
N LEU A 55 -1.75 12.72 0.30
CA LEU A 55 -1.89 14.10 -0.14
C LEU A 55 -0.50 14.66 -0.49
N ARG A 56 -0.33 15.08 -1.72
CA ARG A 56 0.89 15.73 -2.18
C ARG A 56 0.58 17.16 -2.56
N SER A 57 1.07 18.13 -1.81
CA SER A 57 1.00 19.55 -2.16
C SER A 57 2.30 20.02 -2.80
N GLY A 58 2.19 21.00 -3.68
CA GLY A 58 3.33 21.61 -4.34
C GLY A 58 2.96 22.94 -4.99
N CYS A 59 3.97 23.61 -5.53
CA CYS A 59 3.79 24.85 -6.26
C CYS A 59 4.60 24.81 -7.57
N THR A 60 4.10 25.48 -8.60
CA THR A 60 4.79 25.77 -9.86
C THR A 60 4.76 27.27 -10.17
N GLY A 61 5.49 27.65 -11.20
CA GLY A 61 5.72 29.07 -11.55
C GLY A 61 7.03 29.59 -10.94
N TRP A 62 7.57 30.67 -11.50
CA TRP A 62 8.83 31.27 -11.06
C TRP A 62 8.76 31.76 -9.61
N GLU A 63 7.61 32.31 -9.21
CA GLU A 63 7.35 32.84 -7.87
C GLU A 63 6.53 31.86 -7.01
N LYS A 64 6.37 30.59 -7.47
CA LYS A 64 5.56 29.55 -6.82
C LYS A 64 4.09 29.94 -6.63
N GLU A 65 3.58 30.73 -7.55
CA GLU A 65 2.24 31.33 -7.50
C GLU A 65 1.11 30.31 -7.77
N ASN A 66 1.41 29.20 -8.47
CA ASN A 66 0.43 28.16 -8.78
C ASN A 66 0.51 27.01 -7.78
N LYS A 67 -0.52 26.84 -6.97
CA LYS A 67 -0.61 25.75 -5.98
C LYS A 67 -1.30 24.54 -6.56
N HIS A 68 -0.79 23.36 -6.23
CA HIS A 68 -1.36 22.07 -6.64
C HIS A 68 -1.53 21.14 -5.45
N ILE A 69 -2.59 20.35 -5.50
CA ILE A 69 -2.79 19.19 -4.62
C ILE A 69 -3.07 17.99 -5.51
N ILE A 70 -2.36 16.90 -5.27
CA ILE A 70 -2.62 15.60 -5.87
C ILE A 70 -3.04 14.67 -4.74
N GLU A 71 -4.17 14.01 -4.92
CA GLU A 71 -4.75 13.10 -3.92
C GLU A 71 -4.83 11.70 -4.50
N TYR A 72 -4.37 10.72 -3.72
CA TYR A 72 -4.52 9.30 -4.01
C TYR A 72 -5.28 8.66 -2.87
N SER A 73 -6.30 7.87 -3.20
CA SER A 73 -7.06 7.10 -2.22
C SER A 73 -7.04 5.63 -2.58
N LEU A 74 -6.87 4.78 -1.58
CA LEU A 74 -6.92 3.34 -1.70
C LEU A 74 -7.88 2.79 -0.64
N LYS A 75 -8.79 1.91 -1.07
CA LYS A 75 -9.66 1.13 -0.19
C LYS A 75 -9.69 -0.30 -0.69
N LEU A 76 -9.22 -1.22 0.13
CA LEU A 76 -9.13 -2.64 -0.18
C LEU A 76 -9.95 -3.44 0.84
N ASP A 77 -10.82 -4.31 0.37
CA ASP A 77 -11.50 -5.29 1.21
C ASP A 77 -10.56 -6.42 1.60
N SER A 78 -9.59 -6.73 0.75
CA SER A 78 -8.55 -7.73 0.98
C SER A 78 -7.20 -7.23 0.46
N ASN A 79 -6.31 -6.89 1.36
CA ASN A 79 -4.94 -6.53 1.02
C ASN A 79 -4.17 -7.70 0.36
N PRO A 80 -4.26 -8.97 0.85
CA PRO A 80 -3.58 -10.10 0.21
C PRO A 80 -3.99 -10.31 -1.23
N GLU A 81 -5.27 -10.20 -1.57
CA GLU A 81 -5.77 -10.37 -2.94
C GLU A 81 -5.25 -9.27 -3.87
N PHE A 82 -5.34 -8.02 -3.43
CA PHE A 82 -4.78 -6.89 -4.19
C PHE A 82 -3.28 -7.06 -4.43
N THR A 83 -2.52 -7.36 -3.38
CA THR A 83 -1.07 -7.55 -3.47
C THR A 83 -0.70 -8.70 -4.41
N SER A 84 -1.43 -9.81 -4.36
CA SER A 84 -1.25 -10.92 -5.30
C SER A 84 -1.48 -10.50 -6.75
N SER A 85 -2.49 -9.69 -7.01
CA SER A 85 -2.77 -9.12 -8.34
C SER A 85 -1.63 -8.23 -8.84
N VAL A 86 -1.06 -7.42 -7.95
CA VAL A 86 0.11 -6.58 -8.27
C VAL A 86 1.33 -7.45 -8.60
N LEU A 87 1.59 -8.51 -7.83
CA LEU A 87 2.69 -9.44 -8.11
C LEU A 87 2.53 -10.12 -9.48
N VAL A 88 1.32 -10.53 -9.86
CA VAL A 88 1.03 -11.10 -11.18
C VAL A 88 1.29 -10.07 -12.30
N ALA A 89 0.93 -8.80 -12.09
CA ALA A 89 1.22 -7.74 -13.05
C ALA A 89 2.73 -7.54 -13.25
N TYR A 90 3.53 -7.55 -12.18
CA TYR A 90 4.99 -7.45 -12.28
C TYR A 90 5.63 -8.72 -12.87
N ALA A 91 5.10 -9.91 -12.59
CA ALA A 91 5.54 -11.14 -13.25
C ALA A 91 5.34 -11.06 -14.79
N ARG A 92 4.21 -10.48 -15.23
CA ARG A 92 3.96 -10.21 -16.66
C ARG A 92 4.98 -9.23 -17.23
N ALA A 93 5.29 -8.15 -16.51
CA ALA A 93 6.31 -7.20 -16.93
C ALA A 93 7.69 -7.86 -17.06
N ALA A 94 8.09 -8.65 -16.09
CA ALA A 94 9.36 -9.40 -16.13
C ALA A 94 9.43 -10.34 -17.34
N TYR A 95 8.33 -11.05 -17.65
CA TYR A 95 8.25 -11.90 -18.82
C TYR A 95 8.40 -11.11 -20.13
N LYS A 96 7.69 -9.98 -20.28
CA LYS A 96 7.79 -9.13 -21.50
C LYS A 96 9.21 -8.61 -21.69
N LEU A 97 9.83 -8.07 -20.63
CA LEU A 97 11.20 -7.57 -20.65
C LEU A 97 12.20 -8.67 -21.02
N SER A 98 12.03 -9.87 -20.46
CA SER A 98 12.86 -11.03 -20.82
C SER A 98 12.74 -11.39 -22.31
N LYS A 99 11.54 -11.32 -22.89
CA LYS A 99 11.34 -11.54 -24.33
C LYS A 99 12.01 -10.48 -25.21
N GLU A 100 12.19 -9.29 -24.70
CA GLU A 100 12.93 -8.19 -25.34
C GLU A 100 14.45 -8.27 -25.11
N GLY A 101 14.94 -9.33 -24.45
CA GLY A 101 16.36 -9.53 -24.16
C GLY A 101 16.88 -8.69 -22.99
N GLN A 102 15.99 -8.06 -22.24
CA GLN A 102 16.37 -7.30 -21.06
C GLN A 102 16.56 -8.24 -19.86
N SER A 103 17.67 -8.07 -19.15
CA SER A 103 18.01 -8.85 -17.96
C SER A 103 18.52 -7.93 -16.83
N GLY A 104 18.73 -8.50 -15.65
CA GLY A 104 19.20 -7.80 -14.45
C GLY A 104 18.08 -7.40 -13.50
N CYS A 105 18.45 -6.83 -12.37
CA CYS A 105 17.52 -6.34 -11.36
C CYS A 105 16.76 -5.12 -11.90
N LYS A 106 15.45 -5.13 -11.72
CA LYS A 106 14.57 -4.01 -12.06
C LYS A 106 13.74 -3.64 -10.82
N THR A 107 13.51 -2.35 -10.66
CA THR A 107 12.61 -1.81 -9.63
C THR A 107 11.30 -1.32 -10.26
N VAL A 108 10.35 -0.93 -9.43
CA VAL A 108 9.09 -0.33 -9.90
C VAL A 108 9.31 0.93 -10.75
N PHE A 109 10.42 1.63 -10.56
CA PHE A 109 10.77 2.84 -11.31
C PHE A 109 11.31 2.55 -12.72
N ASP A 110 11.72 1.31 -12.97
CA ASP A 110 12.26 0.88 -14.28
C ASP A 110 11.16 0.31 -15.19
N ILE A 111 9.93 0.14 -14.69
CA ILE A 111 8.85 -0.54 -15.38
C ILE A 111 7.83 0.48 -15.88
N ALA A 112 7.74 0.63 -17.20
CA ALA A 112 6.67 1.44 -17.78
C ALA A 112 5.29 0.77 -17.55
N PRO A 113 4.22 1.53 -17.23
CA PRO A 113 2.89 0.98 -16.91
C PRO A 113 2.33 0.01 -17.95
N ALA A 114 2.66 0.18 -19.23
CA ALA A 114 2.22 -0.72 -20.30
C ALA A 114 2.73 -2.16 -20.16
N TYR A 115 3.87 -2.37 -19.50
CA TYR A 115 4.37 -3.72 -19.22
C TYR A 115 3.51 -4.47 -18.21
N LEU A 116 2.87 -3.76 -17.30
CA LEU A 116 2.03 -4.34 -16.25
C LEU A 116 0.70 -4.90 -16.79
N SER A 117 0.22 -4.40 -17.94
CA SER A 117 -1.06 -4.78 -18.52
C SER A 117 -0.92 -5.99 -19.48
N ALA A 118 -2.00 -6.78 -19.59
CA ALA A 118 -2.14 -7.78 -20.65
C ALA A 118 -2.54 -7.18 -22.00
N LYS A 119 -3.10 -5.96 -21.99
CA LYS A 119 -3.56 -5.24 -23.18
C LYS A 119 -2.36 -4.72 -24.00
N SER A 120 -2.58 -4.55 -25.29
CA SER A 120 -1.65 -3.85 -26.19
C SER A 120 -1.62 -2.34 -25.88
N GLY A 121 -0.59 -1.65 -26.38
CA GLY A 121 -0.52 -0.18 -26.24
C GLY A 121 -1.69 0.53 -26.92
N GLU A 122 -2.23 -0.02 -28.02
CA GLU A 122 -3.40 0.52 -28.72
C GLU A 122 -4.66 0.40 -27.85
N GLU A 123 -4.91 -0.80 -27.29
CA GLU A 123 -6.04 -1.04 -26.39
C GLU A 123 -5.97 -0.18 -25.12
N LEU A 124 -4.77 0.04 -24.59
CA LEU A 124 -4.57 0.91 -23.43
C LEU A 124 -4.91 2.37 -23.75
N ARG A 125 -4.44 2.89 -24.88
CA ARG A 125 -4.79 4.24 -25.31
C ARG A 125 -6.29 4.40 -25.54
N ALA A 126 -6.92 3.44 -26.17
CA ALA A 126 -8.36 3.48 -26.45
C ALA A 126 -9.23 3.37 -25.18
N SER A 127 -8.71 2.75 -24.11
CA SER A 127 -9.51 2.50 -22.89
C SER A 127 -9.18 3.42 -21.70
N LEU A 128 -8.02 4.09 -21.70
CA LEU A 128 -7.54 4.87 -20.56
C LEU A 128 -7.24 6.34 -20.88
N LEU A 129 -7.16 6.72 -22.16
CA LEU A 129 -6.98 8.08 -22.63
C LEU A 129 -8.18 8.57 -23.44
#